data_ed82c614456b564149acc6337c835b40
#
_entry.id   ed82c614456b564149acc6337c835b40
#
_cell.length_a   1.000
_cell.length_b   1.000
_cell.length_c   1.000
_cell.angle_alpha   90.00
_cell.angle_beta   90.00
_cell.angle_gamma   90.00
#
_symmetry.space_group_name_H-M   'P 1'
#
loop_
_entity.id
_entity.type
_entity.pdbx_description
1 polymer ?
#
loop_
_entity_poly.entity_id
_entity_poly.type
_entity_poly.pdbx_seq_one_letter_code
_entity_poly.pdbx_strand_id
1 'polypeptide(L)'
;VYNGLLSFEFDHLRCASVLARIGLGWMFAALLFVRFGWKVRAGITVLILVGYWLAMAFVPVPDAGGAGPFTLEGNLVGYIDRLFLPGRLHETVFDPEGLFSTVPAIATAMLGMFTGEWIKLRKEGLTDRNKVLCLVGAGAVLLIVGLLWSLVFPINKKLWTSSFVCVVGAYSVWMFALFFYIIDVLGWRKWTLFFTVIGMNSITIYLAQRFIRFS
;
A
#
# COMPACT_ATOMS: atom_id res chain seq x y z
N VAL A 1 -15.84 12.53 -16.71
CA VAL A 1 -14.49 13.01 -16.47
C VAL A 1 -14.11 12.85 -15.01
N TYR A 2 -14.89 13.24 -14.06
CA TYR A 2 -14.60 13.17 -12.64
C TYR A 2 -15.47 12.10 -11.98
N ASN A 3 -15.26 10.82 -12.35
CA ASN A 3 -16.02 9.70 -11.83
C ASN A 3 -17.56 9.84 -11.97
N GLY A 4 -18.05 10.63 -12.92
CA GLY A 4 -19.48 10.87 -13.16
C GLY A 4 -20.16 11.84 -12.19
N LEU A 5 -19.50 12.26 -11.11
CA LEU A 5 -20.12 13.06 -10.04
C LEU A 5 -20.44 14.50 -10.48
N LEU A 6 -19.57 15.13 -11.30
CA LEU A 6 -19.77 16.51 -11.78
C LEU A 6 -20.71 16.58 -12.99
N SER A 7 -20.91 15.49 -13.70
CA SER A 7 -21.84 15.39 -14.83
C SER A 7 -23.22 14.85 -14.43
N PHE A 8 -23.43 14.54 -13.13
CA PHE A 8 -24.64 13.90 -12.61
C PHE A 8 -25.01 12.58 -13.32
N GLU A 9 -24.02 11.93 -13.94
CA GLU A 9 -24.17 10.61 -14.58
C GLU A 9 -23.81 9.52 -13.56
N PHE A 10 -24.77 9.17 -12.74
CA PHE A 10 -24.58 8.21 -11.64
C PHE A 10 -24.29 6.79 -12.13
N ASP A 11 -24.78 6.42 -13.30
CA ASP A 11 -24.56 5.09 -13.91
C ASP A 11 -23.10 4.87 -14.33
N HIS A 12 -22.34 5.94 -14.50
CA HIS A 12 -20.91 5.90 -14.83
C HIS A 12 -20.00 6.30 -13.65
N LEU A 13 -20.55 6.38 -12.44
CA LEU A 13 -19.81 6.74 -11.26
C LEU A 13 -18.82 5.63 -10.91
N ARG A 14 -17.54 5.98 -10.79
CA ARG A 14 -16.51 5.10 -10.25
C ARG A 14 -16.27 5.42 -8.77
N CYS A 15 -16.69 4.52 -7.88
CA CYS A 15 -16.53 4.70 -6.43
C CYS A 15 -15.10 4.41 -5.95
N ALA A 16 -14.41 3.48 -6.59
CA ALA A 16 -13.01 3.17 -6.27
C ALA A 16 -12.07 4.29 -6.74
N SER A 17 -11.15 4.70 -5.87
CA SER A 17 -10.12 5.68 -6.20
C SER A 17 -8.85 5.48 -5.38
N VAL A 18 -7.71 5.94 -5.91
CA VAL A 18 -6.42 5.89 -5.21
C VAL A 18 -6.48 6.59 -3.85
N LEU A 19 -7.13 7.77 -3.79
CA LEU A 19 -7.27 8.51 -2.53
C LEU A 19 -8.16 7.78 -1.52
N ALA A 20 -9.24 7.15 -1.97
CA ALA A 20 -10.11 6.35 -1.10
C ALA A 20 -9.35 5.15 -0.51
N ARG A 21 -8.57 4.43 -1.33
CA ARG A 21 -7.70 3.34 -0.86
C ARG A 21 -6.68 3.83 0.17
N ILE A 22 -5.97 4.92 -0.12
CA ILE A 22 -4.99 5.49 0.82
C ILE A 22 -5.70 5.87 2.12
N GLY A 23 -6.83 6.57 2.03
CA GLY A 23 -7.61 6.99 3.19
C GLY A 23 -8.10 5.82 4.03
N LEU A 24 -8.71 4.81 3.42
CA LEU A 24 -9.19 3.61 4.12
C LEU A 24 -8.03 2.80 4.71
N GLY A 25 -6.98 2.56 3.94
CA GLY A 25 -5.79 1.85 4.43
C GLY A 25 -5.17 2.53 5.64
N TRP A 26 -5.06 3.87 5.59
CA TRP A 26 -4.53 4.66 6.70
C TRP A 26 -5.47 4.70 7.90
N MET A 27 -6.78 4.84 7.68
CA MET A 27 -7.79 4.84 8.73
C MET A 27 -7.76 3.55 9.54
N PHE A 28 -7.82 2.39 8.89
CA PHE A 28 -7.77 1.10 9.58
C PHE A 28 -6.43 0.87 10.28
N ALA A 29 -5.31 1.23 9.65
CA ALA A 29 -4.00 1.14 10.27
C ALA A 29 -3.90 2.06 11.51
N ALA A 30 -4.45 3.28 11.47
CA ALA A 30 -4.49 4.19 12.61
C ALA A 30 -5.38 3.66 13.75
N LEU A 31 -6.54 3.08 13.44
CA LEU A 31 -7.40 2.43 14.45
C LEU A 31 -6.68 1.27 15.15
N LEU A 32 -5.97 0.43 14.38
CA LEU A 32 -5.15 -0.63 14.95
C LEU A 32 -4.01 -0.07 15.80
N PHE A 33 -3.40 1.03 15.35
CA PHE A 33 -2.31 1.68 16.07
C PHE A 33 -2.75 2.19 17.44
N VAL A 34 -3.90 2.83 17.52
CA VAL A 34 -4.43 3.39 18.77
C VAL A 34 -4.91 2.28 19.72
N ARG A 35 -5.48 1.19 19.17
CA ARG A 35 -6.15 0.15 19.98
C ARG A 35 -5.19 -0.93 20.49
N PHE A 36 -4.13 -1.25 19.74
CA PHE A 36 -3.30 -2.42 19.99
C PHE A 36 -1.81 -2.09 20.13
N GLY A 37 -1.13 -2.83 20.98
CA GLY A 37 0.32 -2.78 21.10
C GLY A 37 1.05 -3.35 19.85
N TRP A 38 2.33 -3.04 19.71
CA TRP A 38 3.10 -3.37 18.51
C TRP A 38 3.12 -4.87 18.15
N LYS A 39 3.15 -5.78 19.15
CA LYS A 39 3.15 -7.23 18.91
C LYS A 39 1.86 -7.72 18.25
N VAL A 40 0.71 -7.23 18.75
CA VAL A 40 -0.61 -7.56 18.18
C VAL A 40 -0.73 -7.02 16.79
N ARG A 41 -0.30 -5.76 16.57
CA ARG A 41 -0.29 -5.13 15.25
C ARG A 41 0.58 -5.90 14.26
N ALA A 42 1.77 -6.34 14.66
CA ALA A 42 2.63 -7.18 13.82
C ALA A 42 1.92 -8.50 13.46
N GLY A 43 1.29 -9.17 14.43
CA GLY A 43 0.50 -10.38 14.18
C GLY A 43 -0.66 -10.13 13.20
N ILE A 44 -1.40 -9.02 13.36
CA ILE A 44 -2.49 -8.64 12.44
C ILE A 44 -1.93 -8.37 11.03
N THR A 45 -0.79 -7.69 10.91
CA THR A 45 -0.16 -7.43 9.61
C THR A 45 0.20 -8.73 8.89
N VAL A 46 0.81 -9.67 9.59
CA VAL A 46 1.12 -11.00 9.04
C VAL A 46 -0.17 -11.74 8.67
N LEU A 47 -1.19 -11.71 9.54
CA LEU A 47 -2.49 -12.34 9.29
C LEU A 47 -3.16 -11.76 8.04
N ILE A 48 -3.13 -10.45 7.85
CA ILE A 48 -3.65 -9.80 6.65
C ILE A 48 -2.92 -10.31 5.40
N LEU A 49 -1.59 -10.32 5.41
CA LEU A 49 -0.81 -10.72 4.24
C LEU A 49 -0.98 -12.20 3.91
N VAL A 50 -0.92 -13.07 4.91
CA VAL A 50 -1.09 -14.52 4.72
C VAL A 50 -2.55 -14.85 4.38
N GLY A 51 -3.52 -14.29 5.10
CA GLY A 51 -4.94 -14.50 4.86
C GLY A 51 -5.37 -14.04 3.47
N TYR A 52 -4.86 -12.89 3.02
CA TYR A 52 -5.11 -12.40 1.66
C TYR A 52 -4.55 -13.36 0.60
N TRP A 53 -3.32 -13.84 0.77
CA TRP A 53 -2.72 -14.82 -0.12
C TRP A 53 -3.55 -16.12 -0.16
N LEU A 54 -3.91 -16.67 1.01
CA LEU A 54 -4.71 -17.88 1.10
C LEU A 54 -6.10 -17.70 0.46
N ALA A 55 -6.75 -16.56 0.71
CA ALA A 55 -8.02 -16.25 0.09
C ALA A 55 -7.90 -16.20 -1.44
N MET A 56 -6.89 -15.50 -1.96
CA MET A 56 -6.67 -15.40 -3.41
C MET A 56 -6.30 -16.74 -4.05
N ALA A 57 -5.59 -17.62 -3.33
CA ALA A 57 -5.12 -18.90 -3.88
C ALA A 57 -6.19 -20.01 -3.83
N PHE A 58 -7.01 -20.05 -2.79
CA PHE A 58 -7.86 -21.20 -2.47
C PHE A 58 -9.36 -20.94 -2.55
N VAL A 59 -9.82 -19.68 -2.51
CA VAL A 59 -11.25 -19.39 -2.65
C VAL A 59 -11.63 -19.47 -4.13
N PRO A 60 -12.49 -20.41 -4.51
CA PRO A 60 -12.92 -20.56 -5.90
C PRO A 60 -13.78 -19.37 -6.33
N VAL A 61 -13.56 -18.90 -7.55
CA VAL A 61 -14.33 -17.82 -8.16
C VAL A 61 -15.36 -18.46 -9.10
N PRO A 62 -16.68 -18.34 -8.83
CA PRO A 62 -17.72 -19.07 -9.59
C PRO A 62 -17.79 -18.68 -11.06
N ASP A 63 -17.46 -17.45 -11.41
CA ASP A 63 -17.53 -16.88 -12.77
C ASP A 63 -16.16 -16.87 -13.50
N ALA A 64 -15.17 -17.59 -12.97
CA ALA A 64 -13.81 -17.62 -13.54
C ALA A 64 -13.69 -18.33 -14.89
N GLY A 65 -14.70 -19.09 -15.32
CA GLY A 65 -14.66 -19.81 -16.59
C GLY A 65 -13.47 -20.76 -16.77
N GLY A 66 -12.86 -21.24 -15.65
CA GLY A 66 -11.64 -22.06 -15.68
C GLY A 66 -10.32 -21.24 -15.67
N ALA A 67 -10.39 -19.92 -15.59
CA ALA A 67 -9.21 -19.06 -15.47
C ALA A 67 -8.54 -19.24 -14.09
N GLY A 68 -7.21 -19.11 -14.05
CA GLY A 68 -6.43 -19.27 -12.81
C GLY A 68 -6.68 -18.12 -11.81
N PRO A 69 -6.41 -18.37 -10.51
CA PRO A 69 -6.74 -17.43 -9.42
C PRO A 69 -6.00 -16.09 -9.46
N PHE A 70 -4.94 -15.96 -10.24
CA PHE A 70 -4.13 -14.75 -10.36
C PHE A 70 -4.25 -14.09 -11.75
N THR A 71 -5.17 -14.57 -12.59
CA THR A 71 -5.45 -13.99 -13.91
C THR A 71 -6.40 -12.81 -13.80
N LEU A 72 -6.58 -12.09 -14.91
CA LEU A 72 -7.44 -10.91 -14.97
C LEU A 72 -8.91 -11.28 -14.68
N GLU A 73 -9.41 -12.39 -15.26
CA GLU A 73 -10.80 -12.84 -15.18
C GLU A 73 -11.07 -13.70 -13.95
N GLY A 74 -10.09 -14.53 -13.52
CA GLY A 74 -10.27 -15.55 -12.48
C GLY A 74 -9.93 -15.11 -11.07
N ASN A 75 -9.56 -13.83 -10.85
CA ASN A 75 -9.13 -13.38 -9.53
C ASN A 75 -10.29 -13.02 -8.60
N LEU A 76 -10.11 -13.34 -7.31
CA LEU A 76 -11.10 -13.08 -6.25
C LEU A 76 -11.37 -11.57 -6.06
N VAL A 77 -10.39 -10.71 -6.31
CA VAL A 77 -10.56 -9.24 -6.23
C VAL A 77 -11.65 -8.80 -7.18
N GLY A 78 -11.56 -9.22 -8.45
CA GLY A 78 -12.55 -8.88 -9.48
C GLY A 78 -13.93 -9.42 -9.15
N TYR A 79 -14.01 -10.64 -8.62
CA TYR A 79 -15.29 -11.21 -8.20
C TYR A 79 -15.97 -10.38 -7.11
N ILE A 80 -15.23 -10.01 -6.05
CA ILE A 80 -15.76 -9.18 -4.96
C ILE A 80 -16.12 -7.78 -5.46
N ASP A 81 -15.28 -7.20 -6.32
CA ASP A 81 -15.55 -5.87 -6.87
C ASP A 81 -16.82 -5.85 -7.72
N ARG A 82 -17.05 -6.87 -8.54
CA ARG A 82 -18.30 -7.01 -9.33
C ARG A 82 -19.55 -7.18 -8.48
N LEU A 83 -19.42 -7.79 -7.29
CA LEU A 83 -20.55 -7.98 -6.38
C LEU A 83 -20.89 -6.73 -5.56
N PHE A 84 -19.89 -5.98 -5.11
CA PHE A 84 -20.06 -4.98 -4.08
C PHE A 84 -19.76 -3.54 -4.52
N LEU A 85 -19.01 -3.33 -5.60
CA LEU A 85 -18.75 -1.99 -6.09
C LEU A 85 -19.85 -1.55 -7.07
N PRO A 86 -20.62 -0.51 -6.72
CA PRO A 86 -21.58 0.07 -7.64
C PRO A 86 -20.87 0.87 -8.74
N GLY A 87 -21.47 0.91 -9.91
CA GLY A 87 -21.02 1.72 -11.04
C GLY A 87 -19.95 1.03 -11.89
N ARG A 88 -19.06 1.82 -12.50
CA ARG A 88 -18.09 1.32 -13.48
C ARG A 88 -16.77 0.91 -12.82
N LEU A 89 -16.30 -0.30 -13.13
CA LEU A 89 -14.95 -0.77 -12.78
C LEU A 89 -13.91 -0.20 -13.77
N HIS A 90 -12.67 0.03 -13.29
CA HIS A 90 -11.60 0.61 -14.11
C HIS A 90 -11.15 -0.31 -15.25
N GLU A 91 -10.92 -1.58 -14.94
CA GLU A 91 -10.42 -2.60 -15.89
C GLU A 91 -11.55 -3.48 -16.44
N THR A 92 -12.79 -2.99 -16.50
CA THR A 92 -14.00 -3.72 -16.91
C THR A 92 -14.34 -4.95 -16.07
N VAL A 93 -13.36 -5.76 -15.66
CA VAL A 93 -13.50 -7.02 -14.92
C VAL A 93 -13.22 -6.84 -13.43
N PHE A 94 -12.35 -5.91 -13.05
CA PHE A 94 -12.03 -5.55 -11.67
C PHE A 94 -11.52 -4.10 -11.55
N ASP A 95 -11.44 -3.59 -10.34
CA ASP A 95 -10.84 -2.29 -10.05
C ASP A 95 -9.53 -2.46 -9.25
N PRO A 96 -8.37 -1.96 -9.77
CA PRO A 96 -7.12 -2.01 -9.01
C PRO A 96 -7.22 -1.36 -7.62
N GLU A 97 -8.08 -0.35 -7.46
CA GLU A 97 -8.40 0.32 -6.20
C GLU A 97 -9.66 -0.23 -5.53
N GLY A 98 -10.03 -1.49 -5.80
CA GLY A 98 -11.22 -2.17 -5.30
C GLY A 98 -11.22 -2.42 -3.79
N LEU A 99 -12.34 -2.96 -3.29
CA LEU A 99 -12.55 -3.19 -1.87
C LEU A 99 -11.57 -4.22 -1.30
N PHE A 100 -11.48 -5.39 -1.95
CA PHE A 100 -10.67 -6.47 -1.42
C PHE A 100 -9.17 -6.17 -1.52
N SER A 101 -8.72 -5.53 -2.60
CA SER A 101 -7.33 -5.10 -2.75
C SER A 101 -6.92 -3.97 -1.78
N THR A 102 -7.87 -3.35 -1.09
CA THR A 102 -7.60 -2.38 -0.02
C THR A 102 -7.12 -3.08 1.27
N VAL A 103 -7.45 -4.36 1.48
CA VAL A 103 -7.03 -5.11 2.67
C VAL A 103 -5.50 -5.18 2.80
N PRO A 104 -4.73 -5.63 1.80
CA PRO A 104 -3.26 -5.61 1.90
C PRO A 104 -2.66 -4.19 1.89
N ALA A 105 -3.39 -3.16 1.45
CA ALA A 105 -2.96 -1.77 1.59
C ALA A 105 -2.90 -1.33 3.07
N ILE A 106 -3.75 -1.89 3.94
CA ILE A 106 -3.65 -1.69 5.41
C ILE A 106 -2.31 -2.19 5.92
N ALA A 107 -1.87 -3.38 5.48
CA ALA A 107 -0.56 -3.92 5.85
C ALA A 107 0.59 -3.01 5.37
N THR A 108 0.48 -2.42 4.17
CA THR A 108 1.45 -1.44 3.67
C THR A 108 1.53 -0.21 4.59
N ALA A 109 0.39 0.32 5.04
CA ALA A 109 0.35 1.45 5.98
C ALA A 109 0.95 1.06 7.35
N MET A 110 0.68 -0.16 7.83
CA MET A 110 1.26 -0.68 9.07
C MET A 110 2.79 -0.79 9.01
N LEU A 111 3.37 -1.22 7.89
CA LEU A 111 4.83 -1.24 7.71
C LEU A 111 5.43 0.17 7.87
N GLY A 112 4.78 1.18 7.31
CA GLY A 112 5.16 2.59 7.49
C GLY A 112 5.08 3.04 8.94
N MET A 113 4.02 2.65 9.67
CA MET A 113 3.87 2.97 11.09
C MET A 113 4.95 2.31 11.96
N PHE A 114 5.29 1.04 11.72
CA PHE A 114 6.41 0.38 12.42
C PHE A 114 7.74 1.08 12.18
N THR A 115 7.99 1.50 10.95
CA THR A 115 9.19 2.28 10.61
C THR A 115 9.22 3.60 11.37
N GLY A 116 8.10 4.33 11.44
CA GLY A 116 7.97 5.57 12.19
C GLY A 116 8.17 5.40 13.69
N GLU A 117 7.59 4.34 14.28
CA GLU A 117 7.80 4.02 15.71
C GLU A 117 9.26 3.70 15.99
N TRP A 118 9.89 2.89 15.12
CA TRP A 118 11.30 2.53 15.27
C TRP A 118 12.22 3.76 15.32
N ILE A 119 12.00 4.72 14.42
CA ILE A 119 12.80 5.96 14.38
C ILE A 119 12.58 6.81 15.63
N LYS A 120 11.32 6.90 16.10
CA LYS A 120 10.98 7.68 17.30
C LYS A 120 11.43 7.02 18.60
N LEU A 121 11.80 5.75 18.58
CA LEU A 121 12.22 5.03 19.76
C LEU A 121 13.49 5.68 20.34
N ARG A 122 13.42 6.14 21.59
CA ARG A 122 14.55 6.62 22.36
C ARG A 122 14.91 5.58 23.41
N LYS A 123 16.06 4.95 23.25
CA LYS A 123 16.60 3.96 24.17
C LYS A 123 18.09 4.23 24.37
N GLU A 124 18.57 4.12 25.59
CA GLU A 124 20.00 4.24 25.88
C GLU A 124 20.82 3.27 25.03
N GLY A 125 21.90 3.77 24.43
CA GLY A 125 22.76 2.99 23.54
C GLY A 125 22.25 2.85 22.08
N LEU A 126 21.01 3.29 21.76
CA LEU A 126 20.48 3.23 20.40
C LEU A 126 20.81 4.53 19.64
N THR A 127 21.90 4.52 18.89
CA THR A 127 22.30 5.66 18.03
C THR A 127 21.47 5.70 16.75
N ASP A 128 21.35 6.87 16.12
CA ASP A 128 20.61 7.01 14.86
C ASP A 128 21.27 6.18 13.73
N ARG A 129 22.59 5.99 13.75
CA ARG A 129 23.29 5.07 12.83
C ARG A 129 22.79 3.61 13.00
N ASN A 130 22.63 3.15 14.25
CA ASN A 130 22.14 1.80 14.53
C ASN A 130 20.69 1.65 14.05
N LYS A 131 19.86 2.69 14.17
CA LYS A 131 18.51 2.67 13.64
C LYS A 131 18.50 2.50 12.11
N VAL A 132 19.39 3.22 11.41
CA VAL A 132 19.55 3.07 9.94
C VAL A 132 19.95 1.65 9.57
N LEU A 133 20.95 1.07 10.25
CA LEU A 133 21.40 -0.30 9.99
C LEU A 133 20.27 -1.32 10.20
N CYS A 134 19.47 -1.16 11.27
CA CYS A 134 18.29 -2.00 11.49
C CYS A 134 17.25 -1.87 10.37
N LEU A 135 17.01 -0.65 9.88
CA LEU A 135 16.08 -0.44 8.75
C LEU A 135 16.61 -1.06 7.45
N VAL A 136 17.92 -0.95 7.19
CA VAL A 136 18.54 -1.61 6.03
C VAL A 136 18.38 -3.13 6.12
N GLY A 137 18.64 -3.71 7.31
CA GLY A 137 18.43 -5.14 7.56
C GLY A 137 16.97 -5.57 7.44
N ALA A 138 16.04 -4.79 8.01
CA ALA A 138 14.60 -5.04 7.89
C ALA A 138 14.13 -5.00 6.42
N GLY A 139 14.61 -4.03 5.65
CA GLY A 139 14.35 -3.95 4.21
C GLY A 139 14.89 -5.17 3.45
N ALA A 140 16.10 -5.63 3.78
CA ALA A 140 16.67 -6.84 3.18
C ALA A 140 15.81 -8.09 3.48
N VAL A 141 15.37 -8.25 4.73
CA VAL A 141 14.48 -9.36 5.12
C VAL A 141 13.14 -9.28 4.36
N LEU A 142 12.52 -8.10 4.30
CA LEU A 142 11.28 -7.90 3.54
C LEU A 142 11.45 -8.23 2.06
N LEU A 143 12.58 -7.83 1.45
CA LEU A 143 12.86 -8.15 0.06
C LEU A 143 13.00 -9.65 -0.16
N ILE A 144 13.80 -10.33 0.65
CA ILE A 144 13.99 -11.77 0.56
C ILE A 144 12.65 -12.50 0.72
N VAL A 145 11.86 -12.15 1.74
CA VAL A 145 10.53 -12.73 1.96
C VAL A 145 9.63 -12.47 0.75
N GLY A 146 9.59 -11.25 0.24
CA GLY A 146 8.77 -10.89 -0.93
C GLY A 146 9.16 -11.65 -2.20
N LEU A 147 10.48 -11.81 -2.46
CA LEU A 147 10.98 -12.56 -3.62
C LEU A 147 10.71 -14.07 -3.48
N LEU A 148 10.93 -14.66 -2.32
CA LEU A 148 10.59 -16.07 -2.07
C LEU A 148 9.08 -16.30 -2.19
N TRP A 149 8.28 -15.39 -1.64
CA TRP A 149 6.82 -15.49 -1.75
C TRP A 149 6.32 -15.33 -3.19
N SER A 150 7.04 -14.57 -4.01
CA SER A 150 6.70 -14.37 -5.42
C SER A 150 6.71 -15.65 -6.27
N LEU A 151 7.38 -16.70 -5.80
CA LEU A 151 7.38 -18.00 -6.46
C LEU A 151 6.02 -18.69 -6.46
N VAL A 152 5.20 -18.41 -5.45
CA VAL A 152 3.84 -18.97 -5.28
C VAL A 152 2.73 -17.92 -5.40
N PHE A 153 3.04 -16.65 -5.19
CA PHE A 153 2.13 -15.52 -5.28
C PHE A 153 2.79 -14.39 -6.07
N PRO A 154 2.59 -14.30 -7.39
CA PRO A 154 3.29 -13.37 -8.27
C PRO A 154 3.21 -11.92 -7.81
N ILE A 155 4.28 -11.16 -7.99
CA ILE A 155 4.32 -9.72 -7.67
C ILE A 155 3.40 -8.98 -8.64
N ASN A 156 2.27 -8.49 -8.14
CA ASN A 156 1.29 -7.79 -8.96
C ASN A 156 0.75 -6.54 -8.24
N LYS A 157 1.05 -5.37 -8.82
CA LYS A 157 0.59 -4.08 -8.32
C LYS A 157 -0.94 -3.92 -8.43
N LYS A 158 -1.55 -4.43 -9.49
CA LYS A 158 -2.99 -4.28 -9.72
C LYS A 158 -3.81 -5.06 -8.69
N LEU A 159 -3.35 -6.25 -8.31
CA LEU A 159 -3.97 -7.08 -7.28
C LEU A 159 -3.46 -6.76 -5.87
N TRP A 160 -2.44 -5.91 -5.74
CA TRP A 160 -1.80 -5.56 -4.46
C TRP A 160 -1.35 -6.79 -3.66
N THR A 161 -0.71 -7.73 -4.34
CA THR A 161 -0.33 -9.03 -3.75
C THR A 161 0.57 -8.87 -2.53
N SER A 162 0.54 -9.86 -1.62
CA SER A 162 1.35 -9.82 -0.40
C SER A 162 2.87 -9.80 -0.71
N SER A 163 3.30 -10.50 -1.75
CA SER A 163 4.65 -10.44 -2.29
C SER A 163 5.01 -9.01 -2.75
N PHE A 164 4.09 -8.34 -3.47
CA PHE A 164 4.25 -6.94 -3.87
C PHE A 164 4.39 -6.02 -2.66
N VAL A 165 3.56 -6.18 -1.62
CA VAL A 165 3.64 -5.38 -0.38
C VAL A 165 5.00 -5.54 0.28
N CYS A 166 5.54 -6.75 0.38
CA CYS A 166 6.86 -6.98 0.95
C CYS A 166 7.98 -6.33 0.13
N VAL A 167 7.97 -6.50 -1.19
CA VAL A 167 9.00 -5.92 -2.08
C VAL A 167 8.96 -4.40 -2.08
N VAL A 168 7.77 -3.80 -2.25
CA VAL A 168 7.63 -2.34 -2.22
C VAL A 168 7.92 -1.78 -0.83
N GLY A 169 7.51 -2.51 0.23
CA GLY A 169 7.87 -2.19 1.60
C GLY A 169 9.38 -2.14 1.83
N ALA A 170 10.12 -3.11 1.28
CA ALA A 170 11.57 -3.13 1.36
C ALA A 170 12.22 -1.89 0.72
N TYR A 171 11.84 -1.57 -0.52
CA TYR A 171 12.34 -0.38 -1.20
C TYR A 171 11.96 0.92 -0.46
N SER A 172 10.73 1.00 0.05
CA SER A 172 10.26 2.16 0.81
C SER A 172 11.06 2.37 2.10
N VAL A 173 11.34 1.28 2.84
CA VAL A 173 12.16 1.33 4.05
C VAL A 173 13.60 1.72 3.73
N TRP A 174 14.19 1.23 2.64
CA TRP A 174 15.55 1.62 2.22
C TRP A 174 15.63 3.08 1.79
N MET A 175 14.66 3.56 1.00
CA MET A 175 14.59 4.98 0.63
C MET A 175 14.43 5.86 1.86
N PHE A 176 13.58 5.46 2.80
CA PHE A 176 13.42 6.18 4.06
C PHE A 176 14.72 6.17 4.90
N ALA A 177 15.38 5.02 5.03
CA ALA A 177 16.65 4.88 5.73
C ALA A 177 17.76 5.77 5.12
N LEU A 178 17.81 5.83 3.78
CA LEU A 178 18.74 6.70 3.04
C LEU A 178 18.49 8.19 3.36
N PHE A 179 17.24 8.63 3.26
CA PHE A 179 16.91 10.03 3.55
C PHE A 179 17.13 10.37 5.03
N PHE A 180 16.72 9.48 5.93
CA PHE A 180 16.99 9.68 7.35
C PHE A 180 18.48 9.76 7.66
N TYR A 181 19.31 8.92 7.03
CA TYR A 181 20.76 9.00 7.17
C TYR A 181 21.32 10.34 6.67
N ILE A 182 20.94 10.78 5.48
CA ILE A 182 21.46 12.03 4.88
C ILE A 182 20.99 13.26 5.67
N ILE A 183 19.72 13.29 6.07
CA ILE A 183 19.09 14.49 6.65
C ILE A 183 19.35 14.58 8.16
N ASP A 184 19.18 13.47 8.89
CA ASP A 184 19.21 13.50 10.35
C ASP A 184 20.55 13.04 10.93
N VAL A 185 21.24 12.07 10.30
CA VAL A 185 22.56 11.61 10.77
C VAL A 185 23.68 12.49 10.25
N LEU A 186 23.72 12.82 8.95
CA LEU A 186 24.73 13.68 8.35
C LEU A 186 24.42 15.18 8.48
N GLY A 187 23.15 15.54 8.78
CA GLY A 187 22.72 16.93 8.94
C GLY A 187 22.64 17.74 7.64
N TRP A 188 22.67 17.09 6.49
CA TRP A 188 22.62 17.78 5.19
C TRP A 188 21.17 18.11 4.79
N ARG A 189 20.68 19.29 5.22
CA ARG A 189 19.28 19.70 5.13
C ARG A 189 18.97 20.74 4.06
N LYS A 190 19.98 21.40 3.46
CA LYS A 190 19.76 22.56 2.57
C LYS A 190 18.87 22.28 1.35
N TRP A 191 18.93 21.08 0.81
CA TRP A 191 18.15 20.64 -0.37
C TRP A 191 16.73 20.16 -0.06
N THR A 192 16.43 19.91 1.22
CA THR A 192 15.13 19.33 1.61
C THR A 192 13.96 20.29 1.45
N LEU A 193 14.22 21.62 1.39
CA LEU A 193 13.16 22.63 1.25
C LEU A 193 12.23 22.34 0.07
N PHE A 194 12.81 22.02 -1.09
CA PHE A 194 12.04 21.68 -2.29
C PHE A 194 11.07 20.51 -2.05
N PHE A 195 11.55 19.43 -1.47
CA PHE A 195 10.71 18.25 -1.18
C PHE A 195 9.70 18.51 -0.06
N THR A 196 10.04 19.34 0.91
CA THR A 196 9.13 19.75 1.99
C THR A 196 7.94 20.54 1.43
N VAL A 197 8.20 21.49 0.53
CA VAL A 197 7.15 22.28 -0.11
C VAL A 197 6.21 21.36 -0.94
N ILE A 198 6.76 20.44 -1.73
CA ILE A 198 5.98 19.49 -2.50
C ILE A 198 5.17 18.58 -1.57
N GLY A 199 5.79 18.06 -0.50
CA GLY A 199 5.14 17.16 0.44
C GLY A 199 3.97 17.80 1.19
N MET A 200 4.12 19.05 1.62
CA MET A 200 3.03 19.80 2.27
C MET A 200 1.86 20.12 1.33
N ASN A 201 2.12 20.19 0.02
CA ASN A 201 1.12 20.49 -1.01
C ASN A 201 0.77 19.30 -1.89
N SER A 202 1.04 18.08 -1.45
CA SER A 202 0.90 16.85 -2.25
C SER A 202 -0.50 16.65 -2.83
N ILE A 203 -1.56 16.93 -2.04
CA ILE A 203 -2.95 16.83 -2.52
C ILE A 203 -3.23 17.88 -3.60
N THR A 204 -2.78 19.12 -3.39
CA THR A 204 -2.93 20.21 -4.35
C THR A 204 -2.24 19.88 -5.68
N ILE A 205 -1.01 19.37 -5.61
CA ILE A 205 -0.25 18.97 -6.81
C ILE A 205 -0.93 17.79 -7.51
N TYR A 206 -1.41 16.79 -6.77
CA TYR A 206 -2.16 15.66 -7.33
C TYR A 206 -3.44 16.11 -8.06
N LEU A 207 -4.18 17.07 -7.49
CA LEU A 207 -5.36 17.63 -8.13
C LEU A 207 -4.99 18.51 -9.32
N ALA A 208 -3.95 19.34 -9.20
CA ALA A 208 -3.50 20.23 -10.26
C ALA A 208 -3.14 19.49 -11.56
N GLN A 209 -2.56 18.30 -11.48
CA GLN A 209 -2.25 17.45 -12.64
C GLN A 209 -3.49 17.11 -13.48
N ARG A 210 -4.68 17.13 -12.90
CA ARG A 210 -5.94 16.88 -13.62
C ARG A 210 -6.47 18.12 -14.35
N PHE A 211 -6.15 19.32 -13.86
CA PHE A 211 -6.59 20.58 -14.43
C PHE A 211 -5.59 21.12 -15.47
N ILE A 212 -4.30 20.90 -15.23
CA ILE A 212 -3.23 21.32 -16.14
C ILE A 212 -2.96 20.14 -17.08
N ARG A 213 -3.59 20.14 -18.25
CA ARG A 213 -3.16 19.30 -19.36
C ARG A 213 -1.87 19.90 -19.90
N PHE A 214 -0.74 19.29 -19.62
CA PHE A 214 0.48 19.54 -20.38
C PHE A 214 0.25 18.96 -21.79
N SER A 215 -0.05 19.84 -22.74
CA SER A 215 -0.11 19.54 -24.18
C SER A 215 1.29 19.43 -24.73
#